data_2d432605903ba8323978684000b726f5
#
_entry.id   2d432605903ba8323978684000b726f5
#
_cell.length_a   1.000
_cell.length_b   1.000
_cell.length_c   1.000
_cell.angle_alpha   90.00
_cell.angle_beta   90.00
_cell.angle_gamma   90.00
#
_symmetry.space_group_name_H-M   'P 1'
#
loop_
_entity.id
_entity.type
_entity.pdbx_description
1 polymer ?
#
loop_
_entity_poly.entity_id
_entity_poly.type
_entity_poly.pdbx_seq_one_letter_code
_entity_poly.pdbx_strand_id
1 'polypeptide(L)'
;MTEEVLIMRYVKLIIATIIVCTVFSSCSTVGSGQEEYFGFKTSAFTVIEEKDTHGGFLGDGTYYLILDCSERRAQATELIKDWKPLPLTENLQLIMYGGSKNGVSYAYDLAEEAHWPAINNGVYKFVDRHSEAVDKSDDASLFDRFSYNFSIAAYDLDTNILYYFEFDT
;
A
#
# COMPACT_ATOMS: atom_id res chain seq x y z
N MET A 1 -33.59 -46.03 -19.55
CA MET A 1 -32.96 -45.15 -18.57
C MET A 1 -34.12 -44.54 -17.79
N THR A 2 -34.25 -44.85 -16.52
CA THR A 2 -35.41 -44.44 -15.71
C THR A 2 -35.36 -42.94 -15.44
N GLU A 3 -36.52 -42.27 -15.34
CA GLU A 3 -36.62 -40.83 -15.04
C GLU A 3 -35.78 -40.40 -13.84
N GLU A 4 -35.70 -41.24 -12.81
CA GLU A 4 -34.88 -40.99 -11.61
C GLU A 4 -33.36 -40.83 -11.89
N VAL A 5 -32.84 -41.62 -12.84
CA VAL A 5 -31.42 -41.51 -13.24
C VAL A 5 -31.15 -40.18 -13.97
N LEU A 6 -32.11 -39.74 -14.77
CA LEU A 6 -32.02 -38.48 -15.49
C LEU A 6 -32.07 -37.30 -14.55
N ILE A 7 -33.00 -37.29 -13.59
CA ILE A 7 -33.13 -36.24 -12.55
C ILE A 7 -31.87 -36.17 -11.73
N MET A 8 -31.31 -37.29 -11.29
CA MET A 8 -30.08 -37.33 -10.49
C MET A 8 -28.86 -36.77 -11.23
N ARG A 9 -28.78 -36.95 -12.56
CA ARG A 9 -27.74 -36.36 -13.41
C ARG A 9 -27.87 -34.84 -13.48
N TYR A 10 -29.08 -34.31 -13.66
CA TYR A 10 -29.30 -32.86 -13.70
C TYR A 10 -29.03 -32.18 -12.35
N VAL A 11 -29.43 -32.81 -11.24
CA VAL A 11 -29.15 -32.30 -9.88
C VAL A 11 -27.62 -32.24 -9.63
N LYS A 12 -26.86 -33.29 -10.01
CA LYS A 12 -25.39 -33.26 -9.89
C LYS A 12 -24.74 -32.19 -10.77
N LEU A 13 -25.27 -31.97 -11.98
CA LEU A 13 -24.78 -30.94 -12.89
C LEU A 13 -25.03 -29.52 -12.34
N ILE A 14 -26.23 -29.29 -11.80
CA ILE A 14 -26.60 -28.00 -11.16
C ILE A 14 -25.74 -27.72 -9.92
N ILE A 15 -25.53 -28.72 -9.06
CA ILE A 15 -24.67 -28.59 -7.88
C ILE A 15 -23.22 -28.28 -8.29
N ALA A 16 -22.68 -28.97 -9.30
CA ALA A 16 -21.35 -28.73 -9.81
C ALA A 16 -21.20 -27.30 -10.39
N THR A 17 -22.22 -26.82 -11.09
CA THR A 17 -22.24 -25.45 -11.66
C THR A 17 -22.30 -24.40 -10.56
N ILE A 18 -23.11 -24.61 -9.51
CA ILE A 18 -23.20 -23.70 -8.36
C ILE A 18 -21.86 -23.64 -7.61
N ILE A 19 -21.20 -24.77 -7.38
CA ILE A 19 -19.89 -24.80 -6.72
C ILE A 19 -18.83 -24.05 -7.53
N VAL A 20 -18.82 -24.23 -8.85
CA VAL A 20 -17.90 -23.50 -9.73
C VAL A 20 -18.18 -21.98 -9.69
N CYS A 21 -19.44 -21.57 -9.70
CA CYS A 21 -19.79 -20.13 -9.61
C CYS A 21 -19.43 -19.50 -8.25
N THR A 22 -19.51 -20.25 -7.15
CA THR A 22 -19.16 -19.71 -5.84
C THR A 22 -17.64 -19.56 -5.63
N VAL A 23 -16.81 -20.34 -6.31
CA VAL A 23 -15.35 -20.23 -6.22
C VAL A 23 -14.82 -19.01 -6.97
N PHE A 24 -15.54 -18.50 -7.99
CA PHE A 24 -15.15 -17.30 -8.73
C PHE A 24 -15.72 -16.00 -8.14
N SER A 25 -16.59 -16.06 -7.13
CA SER A 25 -17.20 -14.86 -6.52
C SER A 25 -16.45 -14.30 -5.32
N SER A 26 -15.30 -14.85 -4.93
CA SER A 26 -14.45 -14.26 -3.91
C SER A 26 -13.34 -13.38 -4.48
N CYS A 27 -13.67 -12.56 -5.49
CA CYS A 27 -12.94 -11.33 -5.69
C CYS A 27 -13.49 -10.34 -4.66
N SER A 28 -13.10 -10.48 -3.39
CA SER A 28 -13.20 -9.38 -2.46
C SER A 28 -12.34 -8.27 -3.06
N THR A 29 -12.95 -7.20 -3.51
CA THR A 29 -12.30 -5.92 -3.64
C THR A 29 -11.91 -5.49 -2.22
N VAL A 30 -10.82 -6.05 -1.72
CA VAL A 30 -10.05 -5.41 -0.66
C VAL A 30 -9.64 -4.10 -1.31
N GLY A 31 -10.15 -2.99 -0.79
CA GLY A 31 -9.76 -1.67 -1.25
C GLY A 31 -8.24 -1.63 -1.19
N SER A 32 -7.58 -1.17 -2.25
CA SER A 32 -6.13 -1.02 -2.22
C SER A 32 -5.78 -0.15 -1.01
N GLY A 33 -4.65 -0.41 -0.34
CA GLY A 33 -4.22 0.38 0.83
C GLY A 33 -4.22 1.89 0.54
N GLN A 34 -4.01 2.28 -0.73
CA GLN A 34 -4.09 3.68 -1.19
C GLN A 34 -5.50 4.28 -0.97
N GLU A 35 -6.58 3.54 -1.30
CA GLU A 35 -7.93 4.06 -1.13
C GLU A 35 -8.34 4.06 0.35
N GLU A 36 -8.04 2.99 1.09
CA GLU A 36 -8.43 2.84 2.49
C GLU A 36 -7.75 3.88 3.39
N TYR A 37 -6.43 4.00 3.29
CA TYR A 37 -5.64 4.80 4.24
C TYR A 37 -5.28 6.19 3.74
N PHE A 38 -5.16 6.36 2.43
CA PHE A 38 -4.72 7.62 1.83
C PHE A 38 -5.82 8.35 1.07
N GLY A 39 -6.95 7.69 0.80
CA GLY A 39 -8.13 8.30 0.20
C GLY A 39 -8.03 8.57 -1.30
N PHE A 40 -7.09 7.93 -2.02
CA PHE A 40 -6.99 8.08 -3.46
C PHE A 40 -7.06 6.73 -4.19
N LYS A 41 -7.55 6.78 -5.42
CA LYS A 41 -7.49 5.66 -6.37
C LYS A 41 -6.36 5.92 -7.36
N THR A 42 -5.58 4.90 -7.67
CA THR A 42 -4.53 4.96 -8.71
C THR A 42 -5.07 5.56 -10.00
N SER A 43 -6.28 5.17 -10.42
CA SER A 43 -6.94 5.68 -11.64
C SER A 43 -7.31 7.16 -11.60
N ALA A 44 -7.15 7.84 -10.45
CA ALA A 44 -7.41 9.27 -10.35
C ALA A 44 -6.28 10.12 -10.95
N PHE A 45 -5.09 9.56 -11.13
CA PHE A 45 -3.88 10.26 -11.59
C PHE A 45 -3.17 9.47 -12.69
N THR A 46 -2.13 10.04 -13.29
CA THR A 46 -1.33 9.36 -14.31
C THR A 46 -0.24 8.54 -13.64
N VAL A 47 -0.24 7.23 -13.87
CA VAL A 47 0.81 6.33 -13.35
C VAL A 47 2.11 6.56 -14.13
N ILE A 48 3.18 6.93 -13.41
CA ILE A 48 4.54 7.01 -13.95
C ILE A 48 5.21 5.65 -13.80
N GLU A 49 5.14 5.08 -12.61
CA GLU A 49 5.76 3.80 -12.29
C GLU A 49 4.97 3.08 -11.21
N GLU A 50 4.94 1.75 -11.30
CA GLU A 50 4.31 0.88 -10.32
C GLU A 50 5.07 -0.44 -10.26
N LYS A 51 5.34 -0.93 -9.05
CA LYS A 51 5.96 -2.23 -8.85
C LYS A 51 5.45 -2.87 -7.57
N ASP A 52 5.18 -4.16 -7.65
CA ASP A 52 4.78 -5.02 -6.54
C ASP A 52 5.73 -6.21 -6.45
N THR A 53 6.33 -6.41 -5.29
CA THR A 53 7.22 -7.54 -5.01
C THR A 53 6.60 -8.50 -4.00
N HIS A 54 5.39 -8.20 -3.49
CA HIS A 54 4.70 -9.10 -2.57
C HIS A 54 4.51 -10.46 -3.21
N GLY A 55 4.82 -11.50 -2.44
CA GLY A 55 4.73 -12.86 -2.94
C GLY A 55 4.85 -13.89 -1.84
N GLY A 56 4.73 -15.16 -2.24
CA GLY A 56 4.85 -16.25 -1.30
C GLY A 56 3.65 -16.41 -0.35
N PHE A 57 3.80 -17.28 0.64
CA PHE A 57 2.72 -17.64 1.57
C PHE A 57 2.50 -16.57 2.66
N LEU A 58 3.53 -15.80 3.01
CA LEU A 58 3.47 -14.81 4.10
C LEU A 58 3.06 -13.41 3.62
N GLY A 59 3.17 -13.13 2.31
CA GLY A 59 2.81 -11.84 1.75
C GLY A 59 3.85 -10.74 2.00
N ASP A 60 5.07 -11.12 2.42
CA ASP A 60 6.17 -10.16 2.62
C ASP A 60 6.58 -9.54 1.29
N GLY A 61 6.94 -8.27 1.31
CA GLY A 61 7.37 -7.57 0.12
C GLY A 61 7.24 -6.07 0.22
N THR A 62 7.42 -5.43 -0.94
CA THR A 62 7.27 -3.99 -1.11
C THR A 62 6.32 -3.71 -2.27
N TYR A 63 5.56 -2.65 -2.15
CA TYR A 63 4.80 -2.08 -3.26
C TYR A 63 5.11 -0.59 -3.34
N TYR A 64 5.38 -0.09 -4.53
CA TYR A 64 5.46 1.35 -4.73
C TYR A 64 4.72 1.81 -5.97
N LEU A 65 4.30 3.08 -5.92
CA LEU A 65 3.52 3.74 -6.95
C LEU A 65 3.95 5.19 -7.05
N ILE A 66 4.27 5.64 -8.26
CA ILE A 66 4.64 7.03 -8.57
C ILE A 66 3.58 7.59 -9.52
N LEU A 67 2.94 8.68 -9.11
CA LEU A 67 1.83 9.29 -9.83
C LEU A 67 2.13 10.75 -10.21
N ASP A 68 1.91 11.10 -11.47
CA ASP A 68 1.84 12.49 -11.90
C ASP A 68 0.44 13.05 -11.64
N CYS A 69 0.38 14.06 -10.77
CA CYS A 69 -0.84 14.73 -10.36
C CYS A 69 -1.02 16.10 -11.04
N SER A 70 -0.16 16.47 -11.98
CA SER A 70 -0.12 17.82 -12.60
C SER A 70 -1.43 18.21 -13.25
N GLU A 71 -2.09 17.28 -13.96
CA GLU A 71 -3.37 17.53 -14.62
C GLU A 71 -4.55 17.61 -13.66
N ARG A 72 -4.40 17.09 -12.44
CA ARG A 72 -5.44 17.03 -11.40
C ARG A 72 -4.99 17.67 -10.09
N ARG A 73 -4.20 18.73 -10.18
CA ARG A 73 -3.59 19.44 -9.03
C ARG A 73 -4.61 19.82 -7.96
N ALA A 74 -5.78 20.32 -8.33
CA ALA A 74 -6.81 20.69 -7.36
C ALA A 74 -7.28 19.47 -6.53
N GLN A 75 -7.42 18.31 -7.17
CA GLN A 75 -7.78 17.06 -6.48
C GLN A 75 -6.64 16.60 -5.57
N ALA A 76 -5.40 16.67 -6.02
CA ALA A 76 -4.23 16.35 -5.22
C ALA A 76 -4.10 17.30 -4.02
N THR A 77 -4.31 18.61 -4.20
CA THR A 77 -4.27 19.59 -3.10
C THR A 77 -5.33 19.29 -2.03
N GLU A 78 -6.53 18.90 -2.41
CA GLU A 78 -7.57 18.51 -1.45
C GLU A 78 -7.20 17.21 -0.72
N LEU A 79 -6.58 16.26 -1.42
CA LEU A 79 -6.13 15.00 -0.86
C LEU A 79 -5.08 15.20 0.26
N ILE A 80 -4.11 16.07 0.02
CA ILE A 80 -2.95 16.25 0.90
C ILE A 80 -3.13 17.31 1.99
N LYS A 81 -4.27 17.96 2.07
CA LYS A 81 -4.49 19.13 2.93
C LYS A 81 -4.18 18.91 4.41
N ASP A 82 -4.41 17.68 4.89
CA ASP A 82 -4.19 17.28 6.28
C ASP A 82 -2.89 16.46 6.48
N TRP A 83 -2.02 16.39 5.45
CA TRP A 83 -0.76 15.68 5.55
C TRP A 83 0.29 16.51 6.32
N LYS A 84 1.23 15.81 6.94
CA LYS A 84 2.31 16.44 7.71
C LYS A 84 3.32 17.11 6.75
N PRO A 85 3.88 18.28 7.09
CA PRO A 85 4.95 18.85 6.28
C PRO A 85 6.23 18.01 6.38
N LEU A 86 7.03 17.97 5.30
CA LEU A 86 8.38 17.47 5.34
C LEU A 86 9.28 18.39 6.22
N PRO A 87 10.38 17.86 6.81
CA PRO A 87 10.96 16.53 6.59
C PRO A 87 10.21 15.42 7.32
N LEU A 88 10.47 14.17 6.91
CA LEU A 88 10.04 12.98 7.64
C LEU A 88 10.56 13.00 9.08
N THR A 89 9.88 12.29 9.98
CA THR A 89 10.40 12.03 11.35
C THR A 89 11.74 11.30 11.29
N GLU A 90 12.49 11.33 12.37
CA GLU A 90 13.79 10.64 12.45
C GLU A 90 13.66 9.13 12.16
N ASN A 91 12.65 8.45 12.72
CA ASN A 91 12.44 7.04 12.48
C ASN A 91 12.09 6.74 11.00
N LEU A 92 11.23 7.56 10.40
CA LEU A 92 10.90 7.42 8.99
C LEU A 92 12.09 7.72 8.07
N GLN A 93 12.96 8.68 8.44
CA GLN A 93 14.20 8.91 7.70
C GLN A 93 15.13 7.70 7.78
N LEU A 94 15.27 7.09 8.97
CA LEU A 94 16.14 5.92 9.16
C LEU A 94 15.63 4.70 8.37
N ILE A 95 14.32 4.44 8.32
CA ILE A 95 13.80 3.29 7.58
C ILE A 95 13.79 3.53 6.06
N MET A 96 13.61 4.76 5.60
CA MET A 96 13.60 5.08 4.18
C MET A 96 15.00 5.24 3.60
N TYR A 97 15.94 5.85 4.33
CA TYR A 97 17.24 6.25 3.79
C TYR A 97 18.44 5.66 4.55
N GLY A 98 18.19 4.89 5.60
CA GLY A 98 19.25 4.39 6.47
C GLY A 98 19.86 5.49 7.34
N GLY A 99 20.93 5.13 8.04
CA GLY A 99 21.63 6.05 8.91
C GLY A 99 22.02 5.46 10.26
N SER A 100 22.25 6.31 11.26
CA SER A 100 22.54 5.84 12.61
C SER A 100 21.86 6.70 13.66
N LYS A 101 21.39 6.04 14.73
CA LYS A 101 20.74 6.65 15.89
C LYS A 101 21.23 5.97 17.17
N ASN A 102 21.68 6.75 18.16
CA ASN A 102 22.14 6.22 19.43
C ASN A 102 23.21 5.12 19.34
N GLY A 103 24.11 5.20 18.34
CA GLY A 103 25.16 4.20 18.10
C GLY A 103 24.69 2.92 17.37
N VAL A 104 23.43 2.82 17.02
CA VAL A 104 22.87 1.75 16.19
C VAL A 104 22.84 2.19 14.74
N SER A 105 23.33 1.34 13.82
CA SER A 105 23.28 1.58 12.38
C SER A 105 22.06 0.90 11.77
N TYR A 106 21.35 1.64 10.94
CA TYR A 106 20.17 1.19 10.18
C TYR A 106 20.56 1.14 8.71
N ALA A 107 20.59 -0.06 8.14
CA ALA A 107 21.03 -0.32 6.75
C ALA A 107 19.84 -0.46 5.81
N TYR A 108 18.82 0.38 5.98
CA TYR A 108 17.66 0.42 5.08
C TYR A 108 17.94 1.37 3.92
N ASP A 109 17.38 1.05 2.76
CA ASP A 109 17.48 1.82 1.51
C ASP A 109 16.14 1.82 0.73
N LEU A 110 15.02 1.77 1.48
CA LEU A 110 13.69 1.65 0.91
C LEU A 110 13.34 2.79 -0.06
N ALA A 111 13.89 3.98 0.17
CA ALA A 111 13.70 5.11 -0.75
C ALA A 111 14.38 4.86 -2.10
N GLU A 112 15.57 4.22 -2.12
CA GLU A 112 16.24 3.85 -3.38
C GLU A 112 15.44 2.77 -4.12
N GLU A 113 14.96 1.75 -3.40
CA GLU A 113 14.11 0.69 -3.96
C GLU A 113 12.82 1.25 -4.57
N ALA A 114 12.21 2.23 -3.93
CA ALA A 114 10.97 2.88 -4.36
C ALA A 114 11.17 4.00 -5.38
N HIS A 115 12.38 4.25 -5.83
CA HIS A 115 12.73 5.40 -6.70
C HIS A 115 12.23 6.74 -6.12
N TRP A 116 12.27 6.86 -4.79
CA TRP A 116 11.79 7.99 -4.03
C TRP A 116 12.91 9.01 -3.83
N PRO A 117 12.85 10.18 -4.48
CA PRO A 117 13.92 11.17 -4.39
C PRO A 117 13.91 11.91 -3.04
N ALA A 118 14.96 12.64 -2.77
CA ALA A 118 14.94 13.62 -1.70
C ALA A 118 13.99 14.78 -2.07
N ILE A 119 12.88 14.91 -1.34
CA ILE A 119 11.87 15.95 -1.53
C ILE A 119 12.13 17.06 -0.52
N ASN A 120 12.38 18.29 -1.01
CA ASN A 120 12.68 19.44 -0.17
C ASN A 120 11.44 20.25 0.22
N ASN A 121 10.43 20.26 -0.65
CA ASN A 121 9.21 21.03 -0.47
C ASN A 121 8.00 20.12 -0.70
N GLY A 122 7.39 19.66 0.38
CA GLY A 122 6.31 18.69 0.26
C GLY A 122 5.65 18.36 1.58
N VAL A 123 4.74 17.41 1.49
CA VAL A 123 4.01 16.85 2.63
C VAL A 123 4.01 15.36 2.58
N TYR A 124 3.82 14.70 3.71
CA TYR A 124 3.76 13.25 3.79
C TYR A 124 2.65 12.77 4.72
N LYS A 125 2.23 11.52 4.51
CA LYS A 125 1.36 10.78 5.41
C LYS A 125 1.95 9.39 5.63
N PHE A 126 1.97 8.96 6.87
CA PHE A 126 2.41 7.63 7.31
C PHE A 126 1.24 6.90 7.94
N VAL A 127 1.16 5.59 7.70
CA VAL A 127 0.17 4.70 8.31
C VAL A 127 0.86 3.40 8.72
N ASP A 128 0.94 3.18 10.01
CA ASP A 128 1.34 1.92 10.59
C ASP A 128 0.17 0.93 10.51
N ARG A 129 0.29 -0.08 9.65
CA ARG A 129 -0.73 -1.12 9.46
C ARG A 129 -0.54 -2.31 10.38
N HIS A 130 0.54 -2.32 11.15
CA HIS A 130 0.85 -3.42 12.07
C HIS A 130 -0.25 -3.59 13.12
N SER A 131 -0.56 -4.85 13.48
CA SER A 131 -1.65 -5.19 14.40
C SER A 131 -1.46 -4.64 15.83
N GLU A 132 -0.21 -4.36 16.22
CA GLU A 132 0.13 -3.78 17.53
C GLU A 132 0.12 -2.25 17.54
N ALA A 133 -0.12 -1.60 16.40
CA ALA A 133 -0.17 -0.14 16.34
C ALA A 133 -1.38 0.40 17.12
N VAL A 134 -1.13 1.19 18.16
CA VAL A 134 -2.16 1.87 18.95
C VAL A 134 -2.66 3.12 18.21
N ASP A 135 -1.72 3.91 17.68
CA ASP A 135 -1.99 5.03 16.77
C ASP A 135 -1.30 4.75 15.44
N LYS A 136 -2.11 4.54 14.41
CA LYS A 136 -1.61 4.24 13.07
C LYS A 136 -0.85 5.40 12.42
N SER A 137 -0.95 6.61 12.93
CA SER A 137 -0.24 7.79 12.42
C SER A 137 1.08 8.07 13.14
N ASP A 138 1.43 7.25 14.14
CA ASP A 138 2.62 7.38 14.97
C ASP A 138 3.68 6.33 14.58
N ASP A 139 4.90 6.78 14.34
CA ASP A 139 6.06 5.95 14.03
C ASP A 139 7.01 5.74 15.22
N ALA A 140 6.63 6.18 16.42
CA ALA A 140 7.52 6.14 17.60
C ALA A 140 7.99 4.73 17.95
N SER A 141 7.11 3.72 17.82
CA SER A 141 7.41 2.33 18.13
C SER A 141 7.87 1.50 16.91
N LEU A 142 8.16 2.13 15.78
CA LEU A 142 8.45 1.43 14.53
C LEU A 142 9.61 0.43 14.65
N PHE A 143 10.66 0.78 15.40
CA PHE A 143 11.85 -0.08 15.60
C PHE A 143 11.79 -0.96 16.86
N ASP A 144 10.69 -0.95 17.60
CA ASP A 144 10.50 -1.76 18.81
C ASP A 144 9.91 -3.14 18.50
N ARG A 145 9.70 -3.45 17.21
CA ARG A 145 9.04 -4.66 16.71
C ARG A 145 9.95 -5.48 15.80
N PHE A 146 9.61 -6.77 15.65
CA PHE A 146 10.37 -7.70 14.82
C PHE A 146 9.93 -7.71 13.35
N SER A 147 8.78 -7.11 13.04
CA SER A 147 8.24 -7.04 11.68
C SER A 147 7.67 -5.65 11.39
N TYR A 148 7.65 -5.31 10.12
CA TYR A 148 7.11 -4.06 9.62
C TYR A 148 5.86 -4.32 8.79
N ASN A 149 4.89 -3.44 8.91
CA ASN A 149 3.69 -3.44 8.10
C ASN A 149 3.19 -2.01 8.04
N PHE A 150 3.71 -1.23 7.10
CA PHE A 150 3.36 0.18 7.01
C PHE A 150 3.20 0.66 5.57
N SER A 151 2.50 1.77 5.43
CA SER A 151 2.43 2.53 4.19
C SER A 151 2.86 3.97 4.45
N ILE A 152 3.53 4.57 3.49
CA ILE A 152 3.92 5.97 3.50
C ILE A 152 3.67 6.59 2.12
N ALA A 153 3.20 7.83 2.10
CA ALA A 153 3.14 8.60 0.88
C ALA A 153 3.73 9.99 1.10
N ALA A 154 4.36 10.56 0.07
CA ALA A 154 4.73 11.95 0.04
C ALA A 154 4.32 12.60 -1.28
N TYR A 155 3.98 13.86 -1.19
CA TYR A 155 3.67 14.70 -2.32
C TYR A 155 4.69 15.81 -2.45
N ASP A 156 5.37 15.84 -3.58
CA ASP A 156 6.29 16.91 -3.95
C ASP A 156 5.50 18.08 -4.53
N LEU A 157 5.50 19.20 -3.82
CA LEU A 157 4.79 20.43 -4.20
C LEU A 157 5.42 21.14 -5.39
N ASP A 158 6.70 20.91 -5.67
CA ASP A 158 7.43 21.55 -6.77
C ASP A 158 7.17 20.84 -8.10
N THR A 159 7.10 19.49 -8.07
CA THR A 159 6.92 18.66 -9.27
C THR A 159 5.49 18.16 -9.47
N ASN A 160 4.63 18.22 -8.45
CA ASN A 160 3.29 17.63 -8.39
C ASN A 160 3.29 16.11 -8.56
N ILE A 161 4.34 15.45 -8.09
CA ILE A 161 4.46 14.00 -8.08
C ILE A 161 4.07 13.47 -6.70
N LEU A 162 3.25 12.41 -6.68
CA LEU A 162 2.91 11.66 -5.49
C LEU A 162 3.67 10.34 -5.52
N TYR A 163 4.42 10.10 -4.46
CA TYR A 163 5.13 8.85 -4.19
C TYR A 163 4.38 8.09 -3.12
N TYR A 164 4.11 6.81 -3.35
CA TYR A 164 3.48 5.91 -2.40
C TYR A 164 4.30 4.64 -2.25
N PHE A 165 4.43 4.14 -1.02
CA PHE A 165 5.22 2.97 -0.70
C PHE A 165 4.56 2.14 0.40
N GLU A 166 4.60 0.81 0.25
CA GLU A 166 4.23 -0.17 1.26
C GLU A 166 5.42 -1.10 1.55
N PHE A 167 5.55 -1.47 2.82
CA PHE A 167 6.57 -2.41 3.28
C PHE A 167 5.96 -3.39 4.27
N ASP A 168 6.06 -4.67 3.96
CA ASP A 168 5.53 -5.79 4.72
C ASP A 168 6.60 -6.87 4.93
N THR A 169 6.82 -7.31 6.20
CA THR A 169 7.80 -8.34 6.57
C THR A 169 7.26 -9.31 7.60
#